data_5261d60a7ee7737937e776e36228648f
#
_entry.id   5261d60a7ee7737937e776e36228648f
#
_cell.length_a   1.000
_cell.length_b   1.000
_cell.length_c   1.000
_cell.angle_alpha   90.00
_cell.angle_beta   90.00
_cell.angle_gamma   90.00
#
_symmetry.space_group_name_H-M   'P 1'
#
loop_
_entity.id
_entity.type
_entity.pdbx_description
1 polymer ?
#
loop_
_entity_poly.entity_id
_entity_poly.type
_entity_poly.pdbx_seq_one_letter_code
_entity_poly.pdbx_strand_id
1 'polypeptide(L)'
;MFFPTQFPWAKDQSLGEHLEASGVSRRDFLEFCGQMAVLLGLTEMAAPRVAAALEGVKRPVVIWIQLQECTGCVESILRSADPSIGELILNIVSLDYSHTLMAASGTAAEAALASSMKANMGEYLLVVTGSVPLAEDRIYTPMGGRTAKDVLVEAAAGAKAVF
;
A
#
# COMPACT_ATOMS: atom_id res chain seq x y z
N MET A 1 9.08 17.79 20.06
CA MET A 1 8.87 16.39 20.45
C MET A 1 9.46 15.54 19.34
N PHE A 2 10.66 14.99 19.52
CA PHE A 2 11.35 14.18 18.52
C PHE A 2 10.68 12.81 18.51
N PHE A 3 9.94 12.48 17.47
CA PHE A 3 9.60 11.09 17.20
C PHE A 3 10.85 10.39 16.71
N PRO A 4 11.21 9.24 17.24
CA PRO A 4 12.31 8.44 16.69
C PRO A 4 11.92 7.96 15.30
N THR A 5 12.58 8.53 14.29
CA THR A 5 12.35 8.26 12.86
C THR A 5 12.93 6.92 12.39
N GLN A 6 13.04 5.93 13.24
CA GLN A 6 13.71 4.70 12.84
C GLN A 6 13.14 3.47 13.53
N PHE A 7 12.15 2.86 12.87
CA PHE A 7 12.16 1.41 12.71
C PHE A 7 11.35 1.11 11.46
N PRO A 8 11.98 0.66 10.39
CA PRO A 8 11.22 0.20 9.23
C PRO A 8 10.41 -1.01 9.68
N TRP A 9 9.11 -0.86 9.72
CA TRP A 9 8.21 -1.99 9.88
C TRP A 9 8.48 -2.95 8.73
N ALA A 10 9.04 -4.12 9.01
CA ALA A 10 9.37 -5.09 7.98
C ALA A 10 8.08 -5.54 7.27
N LYS A 11 8.15 -5.80 5.96
CA LYS A 11 6.99 -6.18 5.14
C LYS A 11 6.22 -7.36 5.74
N ASP A 12 6.92 -8.30 6.35
CA ASP A 12 6.35 -9.52 6.92
C ASP A 12 5.98 -9.40 8.41
N GLN A 13 6.26 -8.24 9.02
CA GLN A 13 5.97 -8.00 10.43
C GLN A 13 4.50 -7.61 10.60
N SER A 14 3.82 -8.22 11.55
CA SER A 14 2.46 -7.83 11.94
C SER A 14 2.44 -6.52 12.72
N LEU A 15 1.28 -5.86 12.78
CA LEU A 15 1.12 -4.65 13.59
C LEU A 15 1.42 -4.91 15.07
N GLY A 16 1.02 -6.06 15.60
CA GLY A 16 1.30 -6.44 16.99
C GLY A 16 2.79 -6.52 17.27
N GLU A 17 3.56 -7.21 16.43
CA GLU A 17 5.02 -7.30 16.54
C GLU A 17 5.71 -5.94 16.44
N HIS A 18 5.20 -5.07 15.56
CA HIS A 18 5.73 -3.72 15.41
C HIS A 18 5.49 -2.86 16.67
N LEU A 19 4.29 -2.92 17.25
CA LEU A 19 3.93 -2.19 18.46
C LEU A 19 4.75 -2.65 19.66
N GLU A 20 4.95 -3.97 19.81
CA GLU A 20 5.83 -4.52 20.87
C GLU A 20 7.27 -4.03 20.71
N ALA A 21 7.82 -4.05 19.49
CA ALA A 21 9.15 -3.52 19.18
C ALA A 21 9.26 -2.02 19.42
N SER A 22 8.17 -1.29 19.30
CA SER A 22 8.07 0.16 19.55
C SER A 22 7.83 0.51 21.03
N GLY A 23 7.77 -0.50 21.92
CA GLY A 23 7.60 -0.30 23.36
C GLY A 23 6.15 -0.06 23.81
N VAL A 24 5.17 -0.28 22.95
CA VAL A 24 3.75 -0.22 23.31
C VAL A 24 3.39 -1.48 24.10
N SER A 25 2.96 -1.33 25.35
CA SER A 25 2.58 -2.50 26.13
C SER A 25 1.29 -3.13 25.60
N ARG A 26 1.15 -4.44 25.76
CA ARG A 26 -0.07 -5.18 25.39
C ARG A 26 -1.31 -4.64 26.10
N ARG A 27 -1.15 -4.10 27.28
CA ARG A 27 -2.24 -3.49 28.04
C ARG A 27 -2.71 -2.20 27.39
N ASP A 28 -1.78 -1.30 27.02
CA ASP A 28 -2.11 -0.03 26.38
C ASP A 28 -2.75 -0.26 25.01
N PHE A 29 -2.28 -1.28 24.30
CA PHE A 29 -2.88 -1.68 23.02
C PHE A 29 -4.32 -2.20 23.20
N LEU A 30 -4.60 -3.04 24.21
CA LEU A 30 -5.96 -3.49 24.49
C LEU A 30 -6.89 -2.36 24.95
N GLU A 31 -6.38 -1.40 25.72
CA GLU A 31 -7.12 -0.21 26.11
C GLU A 31 -7.51 0.63 24.89
N PHE A 32 -6.55 0.87 23.98
CA PHE A 32 -6.82 1.50 22.68
C PHE A 32 -7.89 0.74 21.89
N CYS A 33 -7.80 -0.60 21.80
CA CYS A 33 -8.80 -1.42 21.09
C CYS A 33 -10.18 -1.34 21.74
N GLY A 34 -10.26 -1.18 23.05
CA GLY A 34 -11.52 -0.94 23.78
C GLY A 34 -12.15 0.41 23.40
N GLN A 35 -11.36 1.47 23.38
CA GLN A 35 -11.81 2.80 22.96
C GLN A 35 -12.28 2.79 21.50
N MET A 36 -11.54 2.13 20.60
CA MET A 36 -11.93 1.97 19.20
C MET A 36 -13.23 1.17 19.04
N ALA A 37 -13.42 0.10 19.81
CA ALA A 37 -14.66 -0.67 19.81
C ALA A 37 -15.87 0.21 20.15
N VAL A 38 -15.76 1.03 21.19
CA VAL A 38 -16.83 1.96 21.60
C VAL A 38 -17.10 2.99 20.50
N LEU A 39 -16.06 3.57 19.87
CA LEU A 39 -16.22 4.50 18.75
C LEU A 39 -16.92 3.88 17.54
N LEU A 40 -16.73 2.59 17.32
CA LEU A 40 -17.41 1.81 16.27
C LEU A 40 -18.83 1.34 16.68
N GLY A 41 -19.33 1.77 17.85
CA GLY A 41 -20.64 1.35 18.37
C GLY A 41 -20.69 -0.10 18.87
N LEU A 42 -19.53 -0.70 19.12
CA LEU A 42 -19.40 -2.03 19.70
C LEU A 42 -19.29 -1.93 21.22
N THR A 43 -19.58 -3.03 21.92
CA THR A 43 -19.37 -3.09 23.37
C THR A 43 -17.86 -3.24 23.68
N GLU A 44 -17.42 -2.82 24.88
CA GLU A 44 -16.03 -3.01 25.35
C GLU A 44 -15.61 -4.47 25.34
N MET A 45 -16.53 -5.42 25.47
CA MET A 45 -16.26 -6.84 25.33
C MET A 45 -15.74 -7.25 23.94
N ALA A 46 -15.88 -6.37 22.94
CA ALA A 46 -15.32 -6.59 21.61
C ALA A 46 -13.82 -6.24 21.52
N ALA A 47 -13.23 -5.57 22.54
CA ALA A 47 -11.82 -5.17 22.52
C ALA A 47 -10.85 -6.31 22.18
N PRO A 48 -10.96 -7.54 22.73
CA PRO A 48 -10.07 -8.64 22.36
C PRO A 48 -10.21 -9.05 20.88
N ARG A 49 -11.42 -8.95 20.31
CA ARG A 49 -11.67 -9.27 18.89
C ARG A 49 -11.09 -8.21 17.98
N VAL A 50 -11.22 -6.94 18.37
CA VAL A 50 -10.61 -5.80 17.66
C VAL A 50 -9.09 -5.92 17.74
N ALA A 51 -8.53 -6.23 18.90
CA ALA A 51 -7.11 -6.46 19.09
C ALA A 51 -6.59 -7.59 18.20
N ALA A 52 -7.24 -8.76 18.22
CA ALA A 52 -6.86 -9.90 17.39
C ALA A 52 -6.93 -9.58 15.88
N ALA A 53 -7.92 -8.79 15.46
CA ALA A 53 -8.01 -8.33 14.08
C ALA A 53 -6.86 -7.39 13.70
N LEU A 54 -6.49 -6.47 14.59
CA LEU A 54 -5.41 -5.51 14.36
C LEU A 54 -4.02 -6.15 14.50
N GLU A 55 -3.80 -7.04 15.45
CA GLU A 55 -2.51 -7.76 15.61
C GLU A 55 -2.08 -8.51 14.35
N GLY A 56 -3.05 -9.03 13.59
CA GLY A 56 -2.80 -9.73 12.33
C GLY A 56 -2.66 -8.83 11.09
N VAL A 57 -2.87 -7.52 11.23
CA VAL A 57 -2.77 -6.60 10.07
C VAL A 57 -1.32 -6.45 9.66
N LYS A 58 -1.04 -6.89 8.44
CA LYS A 58 0.22 -6.58 7.74
C LYS A 58 0.04 -5.31 6.95
N ARG A 59 1.16 -4.64 6.65
CA ARG A 59 1.14 -3.48 5.75
C ARG A 59 0.54 -3.90 4.41
N PRO A 60 -0.52 -3.23 3.92
CA PRO A 60 -1.10 -3.57 2.63
C PRO A 60 -0.06 -3.35 1.53
N VAL A 61 0.05 -4.33 0.67
CA VAL A 61 0.87 -4.21 -0.55
C VAL A 61 0.15 -3.30 -1.52
N VAL A 62 0.87 -2.30 -2.02
CA VAL A 62 0.35 -1.34 -3.01
C VAL A 62 1.15 -1.47 -4.29
N ILE A 63 0.44 -1.67 -5.38
CA ILE A 63 0.93 -1.56 -6.75
C ILE A 63 0.31 -0.30 -7.35
N TRP A 64 1.14 0.68 -7.69
CA TRP A 64 0.68 1.95 -8.25
C TRP A 64 1.06 2.07 -9.71
N ILE A 65 0.07 1.95 -10.58
CA ILE A 65 0.21 2.11 -12.03
C ILE A 65 -0.18 3.55 -12.41
N GLN A 66 0.79 4.28 -12.97
CA GLN A 66 0.60 5.63 -13.50
C GLN A 66 0.46 5.53 -15.01
N LEU A 67 -0.66 6.02 -15.53
CA LEU A 67 -0.97 6.02 -16.95
C LEU A 67 -0.79 7.43 -17.55
N GLN A 68 -1.72 7.88 -18.40
CA GLN A 68 -1.64 9.23 -18.98
C GLN A 68 -2.04 10.28 -17.94
N GLU A 69 -1.05 10.81 -17.24
CA GLU A 69 -1.19 11.84 -16.21
C GLU A 69 -0.07 12.89 -16.29
N CYS A 70 -0.23 13.96 -15.54
CA CYS A 70 0.77 15.03 -15.44
C CYS A 70 1.78 14.85 -14.30
N THR A 71 1.77 13.69 -13.62
CA THR A 71 2.55 13.39 -12.40
C THR A 71 2.11 14.20 -11.16
N GLY A 72 1.06 15.02 -11.27
CA GLY A 72 0.58 15.85 -10.17
C GLY A 72 0.10 15.04 -8.96
N CYS A 73 -0.46 13.84 -9.17
CA CYS A 73 -0.87 12.94 -8.09
C CYS A 73 0.34 12.48 -7.28
N VAL A 74 1.44 12.11 -7.94
CA VAL A 74 2.69 11.72 -7.29
C VAL A 74 3.30 12.90 -6.53
N GLU A 75 3.37 14.07 -7.19
CA GLU A 75 3.88 15.29 -6.57
C GLU A 75 3.09 15.70 -5.32
N SER A 76 1.76 15.55 -5.32
CA SER A 76 0.93 15.88 -4.17
C SER A 76 1.22 14.96 -2.98
N ILE A 77 1.42 13.67 -3.21
CA ILE A 77 1.79 12.72 -2.16
C ILE A 77 3.22 12.98 -1.64
N LEU A 78 4.17 13.28 -2.54
CA LEU A 78 5.54 13.62 -2.14
C LEU A 78 5.61 14.89 -1.27
N ARG A 79 4.63 15.77 -1.37
CA ARG A 79 4.51 17.01 -0.57
C ARG A 79 3.63 16.86 0.66
N SER A 80 3.10 15.66 0.92
CA SER A 80 2.31 15.41 2.14
C SER A 80 3.18 15.61 3.39
N ALA A 81 2.63 16.34 4.34
CA ALA A 81 3.30 16.61 5.62
C ALA A 81 2.85 15.66 6.74
N ASP A 82 1.60 15.17 6.65
CA ASP A 82 1.02 14.28 7.67
C ASP A 82 -0.03 13.33 7.01
N PRO A 83 0.28 12.04 6.86
CA PRO A 83 1.60 11.45 7.03
C PRO A 83 2.59 11.95 5.96
N SER A 84 3.86 12.04 6.30
CA SER A 84 4.92 12.25 5.30
C SER A 84 5.03 11.05 4.36
N ILE A 85 5.59 11.25 3.14
CA ILE A 85 5.80 10.14 2.21
C ILE A 85 6.67 9.04 2.83
N GLY A 86 7.66 9.41 3.64
CA GLY A 86 8.50 8.44 4.35
C GLY A 86 7.70 7.59 5.33
N GLU A 87 6.82 8.20 6.11
CA GLU A 87 5.93 7.47 7.02
C GLU A 87 4.96 6.58 6.25
N LEU A 88 4.41 7.07 5.14
CA LEU A 88 3.49 6.32 4.31
C LEU A 88 4.13 5.02 3.80
N ILE A 89 5.28 5.10 3.11
CA ILE A 89 5.90 3.93 2.46
C ILE A 89 6.72 3.06 3.42
N LEU A 90 7.21 3.61 4.55
CA LEU A 90 8.01 2.83 5.50
C LEU A 90 7.16 2.21 6.60
N ASN A 91 6.03 2.83 6.98
CA ASN A 91 5.26 2.40 8.14
C ASN A 91 3.81 1.98 7.83
N ILE A 92 3.16 2.56 6.82
CA ILE A 92 1.73 2.38 6.60
C ILE A 92 1.46 1.37 5.48
N VAL A 93 2.15 1.50 4.32
CA VAL A 93 1.97 0.59 3.18
C VAL A 93 3.29 -0.06 2.77
N SER A 94 3.22 -1.14 2.02
CA SER A 94 4.34 -1.69 1.27
C SER A 94 4.17 -1.28 -0.19
N LEU A 95 4.82 -0.21 -0.62
CA LEU A 95 4.80 0.23 -2.01
C LEU A 95 5.73 -0.66 -2.83
N ASP A 96 5.18 -1.72 -3.41
CA ASP A 96 5.95 -2.72 -4.14
C ASP A 96 6.28 -2.30 -5.57
N TYR A 97 5.42 -1.48 -6.18
CA TYR A 97 5.61 -0.98 -7.53
C TYR A 97 5.06 0.44 -7.71
N SER A 98 5.85 1.30 -8.32
CA SER A 98 5.43 2.61 -8.80
C SER A 98 6.37 3.07 -9.90
N HIS A 99 5.87 3.43 -11.05
CA HIS A 99 6.67 3.86 -12.20
C HIS A 99 7.65 5.00 -11.88
N THR A 100 7.24 5.94 -11.05
CA THR A 100 7.96 7.19 -10.80
C THR A 100 8.77 7.19 -9.51
N LEU A 101 8.46 6.30 -8.56
CA LEU A 101 9.11 6.28 -7.25
C LEU A 101 10.09 5.12 -7.07
N MET A 102 10.05 4.11 -7.96
CA MET A 102 10.95 2.97 -7.89
C MET A 102 12.29 3.27 -8.54
N ALA A 103 13.35 2.62 -8.06
CA ALA A 103 14.69 2.73 -8.66
C ALA A 103 14.87 1.85 -9.90
N ALA A 104 14.09 0.78 -10.03
CA ALA A 104 14.18 -0.14 -11.17
C ALA A 104 13.63 0.51 -12.45
N SER A 105 14.21 0.15 -13.59
CA SER A 105 13.77 0.61 -14.91
C SER A 105 13.86 -0.50 -15.96
N GLY A 106 13.15 -0.31 -17.09
CA GLY A 106 13.13 -1.27 -18.20
C GLY A 106 12.69 -2.67 -17.76
N THR A 107 13.40 -3.70 -18.21
CA THR A 107 13.04 -5.11 -17.91
C THR A 107 13.03 -5.45 -16.42
N ALA A 108 13.85 -4.76 -15.62
CA ALA A 108 13.86 -4.94 -14.16
C ALA A 108 12.56 -4.40 -13.52
N ALA A 109 12.02 -3.29 -14.00
CA ALA A 109 10.75 -2.75 -13.55
C ALA A 109 9.58 -3.67 -13.91
N GLU A 110 9.55 -4.18 -15.15
CA GLU A 110 8.53 -5.14 -15.59
C GLU A 110 8.58 -6.45 -14.78
N ALA A 111 9.77 -6.95 -14.51
CA ALA A 111 9.95 -8.13 -13.67
C ALA A 111 9.48 -7.89 -12.22
N ALA A 112 9.71 -6.69 -11.68
CA ALA A 112 9.24 -6.31 -10.35
C ALA A 112 7.71 -6.28 -10.29
N LEU A 113 7.05 -5.69 -11.31
CA LEU A 113 5.58 -5.67 -11.41
C LEU A 113 5.02 -7.10 -11.44
N ALA A 114 5.50 -7.93 -12.35
CA ALA A 114 5.04 -9.30 -12.51
C ALA A 114 5.27 -10.14 -11.24
N SER A 115 6.42 -9.98 -10.60
CA SER A 115 6.76 -10.66 -9.36
C SER A 115 5.85 -10.24 -8.21
N SER A 116 5.60 -8.93 -8.04
CA SER A 116 4.74 -8.41 -6.98
C SER A 116 3.28 -8.84 -7.17
N MET A 117 2.73 -8.76 -8.38
CA MET A 117 1.38 -9.25 -8.69
C MET A 117 1.24 -10.75 -8.36
N LYS A 118 2.22 -11.56 -8.75
CA LYS A 118 2.22 -13.01 -8.50
C LYS A 118 2.33 -13.34 -7.01
N ALA A 119 3.25 -12.69 -6.30
CA ALA A 119 3.51 -12.96 -4.89
C ALA A 119 2.34 -12.54 -3.97
N ASN A 120 1.57 -11.52 -4.38
CA ASN A 120 0.52 -10.93 -3.57
C ASN A 120 -0.87 -11.06 -4.22
N MET A 121 -1.08 -12.07 -5.07
CA MET A 121 -2.34 -12.26 -5.79
C MET A 121 -3.53 -12.34 -4.81
N GLY A 122 -4.55 -11.53 -5.06
CA GLY A 122 -5.75 -11.43 -4.21
C GLY A 122 -5.58 -10.58 -2.95
N GLU A 123 -4.36 -10.07 -2.66
CA GLU A 123 -4.07 -9.34 -1.42
C GLU A 123 -3.59 -7.91 -1.65
N TYR A 124 -3.06 -7.57 -2.82
CA TYR A 124 -2.57 -6.22 -3.08
C TYR A 124 -3.68 -5.24 -3.43
N LEU A 125 -3.43 -3.98 -3.10
CA LEU A 125 -4.25 -2.84 -3.51
C LEU A 125 -3.65 -2.27 -4.79
N LEU A 126 -4.47 -2.15 -5.83
CA LEU A 126 -4.09 -1.51 -7.07
C LEU A 126 -4.52 -0.05 -7.05
N VAL A 127 -3.57 0.86 -7.15
CA VAL A 127 -3.81 2.29 -7.33
C VAL A 127 -3.52 2.64 -8.78
N VAL A 128 -4.46 3.30 -9.43
CA VAL A 128 -4.35 3.70 -10.84
C VAL A 128 -4.57 5.20 -10.96
N THR A 129 -3.60 5.89 -11.56
CA THR A 129 -3.72 7.33 -11.84
C THR A 129 -3.58 7.61 -13.32
N GLY A 130 -4.33 8.60 -13.80
CA GLY A 130 -4.34 8.98 -15.20
C GLY A 130 -5.38 8.24 -16.04
N SER A 131 -5.43 8.53 -17.32
CA SER A 131 -6.38 7.95 -18.27
C SER A 131 -5.80 6.77 -19.05
N VAL A 132 -6.67 5.82 -19.40
CA VAL A 132 -6.31 4.66 -20.22
C VAL A 132 -6.52 5.00 -21.69
N PRO A 133 -5.47 5.03 -22.53
CA PRO A 133 -5.63 5.24 -23.95
C PRO A 133 -6.28 4.05 -24.64
N LEU A 134 -7.38 4.28 -25.33
CA LEU A 134 -8.13 3.25 -26.04
C LEU A 134 -8.17 3.46 -27.56
N ALA A 135 -7.74 4.64 -28.04
CA ALA A 135 -7.72 4.98 -29.47
C ALA A 135 -6.53 4.33 -30.19
N GLU A 136 -6.60 4.28 -31.52
CA GLU A 136 -5.54 3.87 -32.44
C GLU A 136 -4.85 2.58 -32.03
N ASP A 137 -5.63 1.51 -31.85
CA ASP A 137 -5.16 0.19 -31.42
C ASP A 137 -4.37 0.19 -30.11
N ARG A 138 -4.54 1.24 -29.31
CA ARG A 138 -3.95 1.38 -27.97
C ARG A 138 -2.43 1.50 -28.00
N ILE A 139 -1.88 2.09 -29.04
CA ILE A 139 -0.42 2.25 -29.22
C ILE A 139 0.21 3.24 -28.24
N TYR A 140 -0.63 4.09 -27.60
CA TYR A 140 -0.16 5.07 -26.64
C TYR A 140 0.08 4.44 -25.27
N THR A 141 1.12 4.90 -24.59
CA THR A 141 1.52 4.44 -23.27
C THR A 141 1.83 2.93 -23.23
N PRO A 142 2.77 2.44 -24.04
CA PRO A 142 3.21 1.06 -23.95
C PRO A 142 3.97 0.82 -22.63
N MET A 143 3.72 -0.32 -22.00
CA MET A 143 4.38 -0.78 -20.78
C MET A 143 5.01 -2.14 -21.05
N GLY A 144 6.35 -2.24 -21.05
CA GLY A 144 7.04 -3.48 -21.32
C GLY A 144 6.71 -4.14 -22.66
N GLY A 145 6.40 -3.35 -23.69
CA GLY A 145 5.97 -3.85 -24.99
C GLY A 145 4.50 -4.29 -25.07
N ARG A 146 3.73 -4.10 -24.00
CA ARG A 146 2.29 -4.39 -23.90
C ARG A 146 1.48 -3.09 -23.88
N THR A 147 0.20 -3.15 -24.19
CA THR A 147 -0.66 -1.98 -24.06
C THR A 147 -0.94 -1.67 -22.59
N ALA A 148 -1.08 -0.39 -22.24
CA ALA A 148 -1.45 0.02 -20.88
C ALA A 148 -2.76 -0.67 -20.41
N LYS A 149 -3.72 -0.84 -21.33
CA LYS A 149 -4.97 -1.52 -21.05
C LYS A 149 -4.76 -2.98 -20.64
N ASP A 150 -3.92 -3.72 -21.37
CA ASP A 150 -3.72 -5.15 -21.10
C ASP A 150 -3.03 -5.36 -19.74
N VAL A 151 -2.03 -4.52 -19.44
CA VAL A 151 -1.37 -4.53 -18.14
C VAL A 151 -2.34 -4.18 -17.01
N LEU A 152 -3.19 -3.16 -17.22
CA LEU A 152 -4.18 -2.75 -16.24
C LEU A 152 -5.23 -3.84 -15.98
N VAL A 153 -5.73 -4.50 -17.03
CA VAL A 153 -6.72 -5.59 -16.89
C VAL A 153 -6.12 -6.76 -16.12
N GLU A 154 -4.89 -7.13 -16.41
CA GLU A 154 -4.20 -8.19 -15.67
C GLU A 154 -4.00 -7.81 -14.20
N ALA A 155 -3.49 -6.60 -13.94
CA ALA A 155 -3.30 -6.12 -12.58
C ALA A 155 -4.61 -6.02 -11.79
N ALA A 156 -5.67 -5.55 -12.41
CA ALA A 156 -6.98 -5.45 -11.77
C ALA A 156 -7.59 -6.81 -11.45
N ALA A 157 -7.39 -7.81 -12.31
CA ALA A 157 -7.91 -9.16 -12.08
C ALA A 157 -7.30 -9.85 -10.85
N GLY A 158 -6.06 -9.50 -10.49
CA GLY A 158 -5.37 -10.06 -9.32
C GLY A 158 -5.43 -9.19 -8.06
N ALA A 159 -6.05 -8.02 -8.13
CA ALA A 159 -6.10 -7.08 -7.01
C ALA A 159 -7.22 -7.42 -6.02
N LYS A 160 -6.99 -7.14 -4.73
CA LYS A 160 -8.02 -7.17 -3.69
C LYS A 160 -9.00 -6.01 -3.82
N ALA A 161 -8.50 -4.85 -4.19
CA ALA A 161 -9.29 -3.65 -4.48
C ALA A 161 -8.54 -2.75 -5.47
N VAL A 162 -9.30 -1.94 -6.21
CA VAL A 162 -8.78 -0.97 -7.20
C VAL A 162 -9.28 0.42 -6.84
N PHE A 163 -8.36 1.40 -6.85
CA PHE A 163 -8.60 2.81 -6.53
C PHE A 163 -8.17 3.73 -7.65
#